data_6dc3023c01c9b212e7efe5b9772fe143
#
_entry.id   6dc3023c01c9b212e7efe5b9772fe143
#
_cell.length_a   1.000
_cell.length_b   1.000
_cell.length_c   1.000
_cell.angle_alpha   90.00
_cell.angle_beta   90.00
_cell.angle_gamma   90.00
#
_symmetry.space_group_name_H-M   'P 1'
#
loop_
_entity.id
_entity.type
_entity.pdbx_description
1 polymer ?
#
loop_
_entity_poly.entity_id
_entity_poly.type
_entity_poly.pdbx_seq_one_letter_code
_entity_poly.pdbx_strand_id
1 'polypeptide(L)'
;MPIKIDKKLPAVDILSSENIFVMDDDRADHQDIRPLNILVLNLMPQKMVTETQILRHLANTPLQLTIDFLYMSSHQSKTTRAEHMETFYKTFDEVKNRYFDGLIITGAPVEHLPFEAVDYWEEFQQVIEWSKSHVFSTLHICWGAQAGLYARYGVDKHQMTRKLSGVYSQSSDSSNLLFRGFDDEFYAPHSRHTEVLKEEIINLTNLEILSFGEDTGLSVLASRDLREVYSFGHMEYDRDTLSKEYFRDLKAGKNPHIPENYFKNDDVHTTPALCWSSAAALFFSNWVNYAVYQETPFDWESPENDVSFFAYL
;
A
#
# COMPACT_ATOMS: atom_id res chain seq x y z
N MET A 1 16.21 -8.05 9.50
CA MET A 1 17.27 -7.60 8.58
C MET A 1 16.75 -6.40 7.80
N PRO A 2 17.57 -5.53 7.26
CA PRO A 2 17.14 -4.23 6.80
C PRO A 2 16.66 -4.22 5.33
N ILE A 3 15.91 -3.18 4.99
CA ILE A 3 15.58 -2.88 3.59
C ILE A 3 16.81 -2.38 2.84
N LYS A 4 16.94 -2.81 1.58
CA LYS A 4 17.95 -2.32 0.63
C LYS A 4 17.33 -1.23 -0.24
N ILE A 5 17.80 0.00 -0.10
CA ILE A 5 17.36 1.17 -0.87
C ILE A 5 18.57 2.08 -1.17
N ASP A 6 18.44 2.95 -2.17
CA ASP A 6 19.46 3.94 -2.48
C ASP A 6 19.70 4.86 -1.26
N LYS A 7 20.97 4.95 -0.83
CA LYS A 7 21.40 5.81 0.30
C LYS A 7 21.03 7.28 0.13
N LYS A 8 20.84 7.76 -1.10
CA LYS A 8 20.49 9.14 -1.41
C LYS A 8 19.00 9.42 -1.28
N LEU A 9 18.17 8.39 -1.10
CA LEU A 9 16.74 8.59 -0.89
C LEU A 9 16.51 9.37 0.40
N PRO A 10 15.77 10.49 0.39
CA PRO A 10 15.54 11.31 1.59
C PRO A 10 14.93 10.56 2.78
N ALA A 11 14.18 9.48 2.51
CA ALA A 11 13.63 8.62 3.55
C ALA A 11 14.71 7.97 4.43
N VAL A 12 15.95 7.77 3.93
CA VAL A 12 17.04 7.12 4.68
C VAL A 12 17.38 7.89 5.95
N ASP A 13 17.46 9.22 5.88
CA ASP A 13 17.79 10.07 7.04
C ASP A 13 16.69 9.99 8.10
N ILE A 14 15.42 9.98 7.67
CA ILE A 14 14.26 9.87 8.56
C ILE A 14 14.26 8.50 9.24
N LEU A 15 14.35 7.41 8.48
CA LEU A 15 14.34 6.04 8.99
C LEU A 15 15.52 5.80 9.96
N SER A 16 16.70 6.32 9.65
CA SER A 16 17.88 6.24 10.52
C SER A 16 17.66 6.98 11.84
N SER A 17 17.01 8.16 11.81
CA SER A 17 16.66 8.91 13.03
C SER A 17 15.64 8.18 13.92
N GLU A 18 14.84 7.29 13.34
CA GLU A 18 13.87 6.43 14.04
C GLU A 18 14.48 5.09 14.49
N ASN A 19 15.80 4.91 14.41
CA ASN A 19 16.53 3.67 14.67
C ASN A 19 16.11 2.49 13.78
N ILE A 20 15.57 2.77 12.59
CA ILE A 20 15.26 1.78 11.57
C ILE A 20 16.50 1.59 10.70
N PHE A 21 17.00 0.35 10.66
CA PHE A 21 18.22 0.04 9.94
C PHE A 21 17.96 -0.11 8.45
N VAL A 22 18.69 0.69 7.64
CA VAL A 22 18.68 0.65 6.18
C VAL A 22 20.00 0.05 5.71
N MET A 23 19.98 -0.84 4.72
CA MET A 23 21.15 -1.49 4.16
C MET A 23 21.53 -0.85 2.82
N ASP A 24 22.82 -0.76 2.57
CA ASP A 24 23.37 -0.39 1.27
C ASP A 24 23.69 -1.62 0.40
N ASP A 25 23.96 -1.36 -0.88
CA ASP A 25 24.30 -2.39 -1.85
C ASP A 25 25.51 -3.22 -1.42
N ASP A 26 26.59 -2.58 -0.97
CA ASP A 26 27.85 -3.27 -0.59
C ASP A 26 27.65 -4.26 0.55
N ARG A 27 26.80 -3.94 1.51
CA ARG A 27 26.53 -4.81 2.65
C ARG A 27 25.54 -5.92 2.31
N ALA A 28 24.58 -5.65 1.42
CA ALA A 28 23.61 -6.63 0.96
C ALA A 28 24.28 -7.75 0.15
N ASP A 29 25.23 -7.41 -0.72
CA ASP A 29 25.92 -8.35 -1.62
C ASP A 29 26.87 -9.32 -0.90
N HIS A 30 27.13 -9.09 0.40
CA HIS A 30 27.97 -9.99 1.23
C HIS A 30 27.16 -10.98 2.07
N GLN A 31 25.86 -11.07 1.86
CA GLN A 31 24.99 -12.03 2.58
C GLN A 31 24.43 -13.05 1.57
N ASP A 32 24.66 -14.35 1.80
CA ASP A 32 24.05 -15.46 1.04
C ASP A 32 22.55 -15.60 1.39
N ILE A 33 21.77 -14.55 1.12
CA ILE A 33 20.33 -14.52 1.38
C ILE A 33 19.66 -13.93 0.14
N ARG A 34 18.67 -14.64 -0.41
CA ARG A 34 17.83 -14.10 -1.48
C ARG A 34 17.04 -12.89 -0.94
N PRO A 35 17.27 -11.68 -1.45
CA PRO A 35 16.41 -10.55 -1.17
C PRO A 35 15.07 -10.70 -1.90
N LEU A 36 13.97 -10.32 -1.25
CA LEU A 36 12.69 -10.19 -1.90
C LEU A 36 12.62 -8.85 -2.65
N ASN A 37 12.19 -8.88 -3.89
CA ASN A 37 12.05 -7.69 -4.72
C ASN A 37 10.62 -7.14 -4.60
N ILE A 38 10.47 -5.97 -4.01
CA ILE A 38 9.19 -5.29 -3.83
C ILE A 38 9.15 -4.06 -4.73
N LEU A 39 8.12 -3.97 -5.57
CA LEU A 39 7.82 -2.79 -6.36
C LEU A 39 6.74 -1.95 -5.65
N VAL A 40 6.92 -0.64 -5.58
CA VAL A 40 5.92 0.27 -5.00
C VAL A 40 5.44 1.24 -6.07
N LEU A 41 4.24 1.04 -6.59
CA LEU A 41 3.56 2.01 -7.44
C LEU A 41 2.99 3.12 -6.56
N ASN A 42 3.72 4.23 -6.50
CA ASN A 42 3.36 5.36 -5.67
C ASN A 42 2.54 6.38 -6.48
N LEU A 43 1.23 6.41 -6.26
CA LEU A 43 0.28 7.32 -6.92
C LEU A 43 0.01 8.59 -6.09
N MET A 44 0.53 8.65 -4.87
CA MET A 44 0.32 9.80 -3.98
C MET A 44 1.07 11.04 -4.47
N PRO A 45 0.49 12.25 -4.29
CA PRO A 45 1.13 13.50 -4.73
C PRO A 45 2.38 13.85 -3.92
N GLN A 46 2.40 13.54 -2.61
CA GLN A 46 3.54 13.77 -1.73
C GLN A 46 4.42 12.53 -1.67
N LYS A 47 5.14 12.24 -2.77
CA LYS A 47 5.94 11.03 -2.96
C LYS A 47 6.83 10.71 -1.75
N MET A 48 7.65 11.65 -1.30
CA MET A 48 8.62 11.47 -0.22
C MET A 48 7.98 11.10 1.13
N VAL A 49 6.79 11.61 1.41
CA VAL A 49 6.04 11.24 2.63
C VAL A 49 5.60 9.79 2.54
N THR A 50 4.98 9.41 1.42
CA THR A 50 4.50 8.05 1.20
C THR A 50 5.64 7.03 1.15
N GLU A 51 6.77 7.38 0.53
CA GLU A 51 8.00 6.57 0.56
C GLU A 51 8.38 6.22 2.01
N THR A 52 8.49 7.24 2.86
CA THR A 52 8.87 7.05 4.27
C THR A 52 7.83 6.20 5.02
N GLN A 53 6.55 6.42 4.79
CA GLN A 53 5.46 5.67 5.42
C GLN A 53 5.53 4.18 5.05
N ILE A 54 5.61 3.85 3.78
CA ILE A 54 5.68 2.46 3.30
C ILE A 54 7.00 1.80 3.77
N LEU A 55 8.13 2.47 3.60
CA LEU A 55 9.44 1.91 3.97
C LEU A 55 9.55 1.62 5.47
N ARG A 56 8.96 2.47 6.33
CA ARG A 56 8.93 2.24 7.79
C ARG A 56 8.29 0.91 8.14
N HIS A 57 7.18 0.56 7.50
CA HIS A 57 6.50 -0.71 7.74
C HIS A 57 7.24 -1.90 7.12
N LEU A 58 7.73 -1.76 5.89
CA LEU A 58 8.51 -2.81 5.22
C LEU A 58 9.83 -3.11 5.94
N ALA A 59 10.42 -2.14 6.63
CA ALA A 59 11.64 -2.34 7.42
C ALA A 59 11.44 -3.17 8.70
N ASN A 60 10.19 -3.40 9.12
CA ASN A 60 9.86 -4.15 10.33
C ASN A 60 9.75 -5.66 10.08
N THR A 61 10.71 -6.24 9.35
CA THR A 61 10.79 -7.67 9.05
C THR A 61 12.25 -8.15 9.18
N PRO A 62 12.49 -9.43 9.57
CA PRO A 62 13.83 -10.01 9.49
C PRO A 62 14.27 -10.36 8.06
N LEU A 63 13.37 -10.29 7.08
CA LEU A 63 13.65 -10.61 5.69
C LEU A 63 14.38 -9.45 5.00
N GLN A 64 15.26 -9.77 4.05
CA GLN A 64 15.93 -8.75 3.23
C GLN A 64 15.00 -8.35 2.08
N LEU A 65 14.71 -7.07 1.95
CA LEU A 65 13.86 -6.52 0.90
C LEU A 65 14.68 -5.54 0.04
N THR A 66 14.53 -5.67 -1.27
CA THR A 66 14.96 -4.67 -2.25
C THR A 66 13.74 -3.92 -2.73
N ILE A 67 13.74 -2.58 -2.63
CA ILE A 67 12.57 -1.75 -2.95
C ILE A 67 12.86 -0.92 -4.19
N ASP A 68 12.01 -1.06 -5.21
CA ASP A 68 11.94 -0.19 -6.37
C ASP A 68 10.66 0.64 -6.33
N PHE A 69 10.74 1.91 -6.72
CA PHE A 69 9.57 2.77 -6.87
C PHE A 69 9.18 2.93 -8.32
N LEU A 70 7.87 2.83 -8.59
CA LEU A 70 7.24 3.00 -9.89
C LEU A 70 6.34 4.23 -9.89
N TYR A 71 6.31 4.96 -10.99
CA TYR A 71 5.36 6.04 -11.22
C TYR A 71 4.69 5.89 -12.60
N MET A 72 3.53 6.53 -12.75
CA MET A 72 2.82 6.59 -14.03
C MET A 72 3.47 7.63 -14.94
N SER A 73 4.08 7.19 -16.03
CA SER A 73 4.79 8.06 -16.98
C SER A 73 3.83 8.96 -17.78
N SER A 74 2.60 8.53 -17.96
CA SER A 74 1.52 9.29 -18.57
C SER A 74 1.02 10.45 -17.71
N HIS A 75 1.42 10.53 -16.42
CA HIS A 75 1.06 11.59 -15.49
C HIS A 75 2.26 12.45 -15.10
N GLN A 76 2.16 13.76 -15.30
CA GLN A 76 3.19 14.69 -14.84
C GLN A 76 2.97 15.07 -13.38
N SER A 77 3.89 14.66 -12.48
CA SER A 77 3.87 15.05 -11.07
C SER A 77 4.02 16.57 -10.93
N LYS A 78 3.09 17.20 -10.18
CA LYS A 78 3.09 18.66 -9.93
C LYS A 78 3.76 19.02 -8.60
N THR A 79 3.96 18.08 -7.71
CA THR A 79 4.35 18.31 -6.31
C THR A 79 5.73 17.77 -5.97
N THR A 80 6.27 16.85 -6.76
CA THR A 80 7.59 16.25 -6.56
C THR A 80 8.55 16.80 -7.62
N ARG A 81 9.79 17.12 -7.23
CA ARG A 81 10.81 17.62 -8.13
C ARG A 81 11.18 16.56 -9.17
N ALA A 82 11.38 16.98 -10.42
CA ALA A 82 11.77 16.08 -11.51
C ALA A 82 13.05 15.29 -11.19
N GLU A 83 14.05 15.93 -10.61
CA GLU A 83 15.32 15.30 -10.18
C GLU A 83 15.09 14.11 -9.22
N HIS A 84 14.14 14.22 -8.27
CA HIS A 84 13.80 13.14 -7.36
C HIS A 84 13.16 11.96 -8.11
N MET A 85 12.25 12.27 -9.06
CA MET A 85 11.60 11.25 -9.88
C MET A 85 12.60 10.52 -10.77
N GLU A 86 13.46 11.24 -11.47
CA GLU A 86 14.49 10.69 -12.36
C GLU A 86 15.53 9.83 -11.60
N THR A 87 15.79 10.16 -10.33
CA THR A 87 16.81 9.47 -9.55
C THR A 87 16.29 8.19 -8.90
N PHE A 88 15.06 8.21 -8.37
CA PHE A 88 14.56 7.16 -7.47
C PHE A 88 13.38 6.37 -8.03
N TYR A 89 12.74 6.83 -9.11
CA TYR A 89 11.58 6.18 -9.68
C TYR A 89 11.89 5.58 -11.04
N LYS A 90 11.20 4.48 -11.34
CA LYS A 90 11.24 3.81 -12.64
C LYS A 90 9.90 3.99 -13.36
N THR A 91 9.95 3.99 -14.67
CA THR A 91 8.77 3.88 -15.54
C THR A 91 8.34 2.43 -15.69
N PHE A 92 7.11 2.21 -16.15
CA PHE A 92 6.65 0.86 -16.44
C PHE A 92 7.50 0.16 -17.51
N ASP A 93 7.97 0.89 -18.53
CA ASP A 93 8.85 0.35 -19.58
C ASP A 93 10.19 -0.19 -19.04
N GLU A 94 10.70 0.38 -17.96
CA GLU A 94 11.95 -0.07 -17.34
C GLU A 94 11.77 -1.32 -16.47
N VAL A 95 10.55 -1.63 -16.01
CA VAL A 95 10.29 -2.76 -15.10
C VAL A 95 9.48 -3.89 -15.74
N LYS A 96 8.80 -3.69 -16.86
CA LYS A 96 7.87 -4.63 -17.46
C LYS A 96 8.43 -6.02 -17.81
N ASN A 97 9.77 -6.13 -17.98
CA ASN A 97 10.46 -7.39 -18.25
C ASN A 97 11.06 -8.03 -16.99
N ARG A 98 10.78 -7.47 -15.81
CA ARG A 98 11.28 -7.96 -14.52
C ARG A 98 10.16 -8.63 -13.74
N TYR A 99 10.54 -9.51 -12.83
CA TYR A 99 9.64 -10.17 -11.90
C TYR A 99 9.85 -9.61 -10.50
N PHE A 100 8.76 -9.54 -9.73
CA PHE A 100 8.77 -9.04 -8.36
C PHE A 100 8.03 -10.00 -7.43
N ASP A 101 8.54 -10.17 -6.23
CA ASP A 101 7.89 -10.97 -5.20
C ASP A 101 6.62 -10.28 -4.68
N GLY A 102 6.63 -8.95 -4.60
CA GLY A 102 5.48 -8.17 -4.18
C GLY A 102 5.33 -6.84 -4.91
N LEU A 103 4.10 -6.37 -5.03
CA LEU A 103 3.74 -5.05 -5.53
C LEU A 103 2.84 -4.34 -4.52
N ILE A 104 3.17 -3.11 -4.16
CA ILE A 104 2.27 -2.24 -3.39
C ILE A 104 1.77 -1.14 -4.30
N ILE A 105 0.44 -0.97 -4.37
CA ILE A 105 -0.21 0.11 -5.12
C ILE A 105 -0.86 1.05 -4.11
N THR A 106 -0.40 2.29 -4.05
CA THR A 106 -0.88 3.27 -3.07
C THR A 106 -2.22 3.88 -3.45
N GLY A 107 -2.83 4.62 -2.54
CA GLY A 107 -3.95 5.51 -2.83
C GLY A 107 -3.57 6.64 -3.79
N ALA A 108 -4.61 7.35 -4.27
CA ALA A 108 -4.48 8.55 -5.09
C ALA A 108 -5.66 9.51 -4.82
N PRO A 109 -5.46 10.84 -4.81
CA PRO A 109 -6.53 11.81 -4.52
C PRO A 109 -7.39 12.13 -5.76
N VAL A 110 -7.82 11.12 -6.49
CA VAL A 110 -8.60 11.22 -7.74
C VAL A 110 -9.96 10.50 -7.66
N GLU A 111 -10.40 10.19 -6.46
CA GLU A 111 -11.63 9.41 -6.18
C GLU A 111 -12.92 10.04 -6.72
N HIS A 112 -12.95 11.35 -6.93
CA HIS A 112 -14.10 12.04 -7.52
C HIS A 112 -14.22 11.87 -9.06
N LEU A 113 -13.17 11.40 -9.72
CA LEU A 113 -13.18 11.15 -11.14
C LEU A 113 -13.67 9.72 -11.43
N PRO A 114 -14.46 9.48 -12.49
CA PRO A 114 -14.59 8.14 -13.05
C PRO A 114 -13.19 7.54 -13.32
N PHE A 115 -13.04 6.23 -13.24
CA PHE A 115 -11.72 5.62 -13.43
C PHE A 115 -11.14 5.95 -14.81
N GLU A 116 -11.95 5.91 -15.86
CA GLU A 116 -11.55 6.18 -17.25
C GLU A 116 -11.19 7.66 -17.50
N ALA A 117 -11.58 8.56 -16.61
CA ALA A 117 -11.23 9.99 -16.69
C ALA A 117 -9.90 10.32 -16.00
N VAL A 118 -9.27 9.34 -15.34
CA VAL A 118 -7.94 9.49 -14.75
C VAL A 118 -6.90 9.46 -15.87
N ASP A 119 -6.04 10.45 -15.95
CA ASP A 119 -5.09 10.66 -17.05
C ASP A 119 -4.07 9.50 -17.25
N TYR A 120 -3.81 8.72 -16.22
CA TYR A 120 -2.94 7.52 -16.28
C TYR A 120 -3.71 6.19 -16.25
N TRP A 121 -5.02 6.19 -16.50
CA TRP A 121 -5.84 5.00 -16.37
C TRP A 121 -5.41 3.83 -17.27
N GLU A 122 -5.10 4.12 -18.53
CA GLU A 122 -4.66 3.10 -19.48
C GLU A 122 -3.33 2.45 -19.04
N GLU A 123 -2.37 3.26 -18.59
CA GLU A 123 -1.08 2.75 -18.07
C GLU A 123 -1.30 1.95 -16.79
N PHE A 124 -2.20 2.41 -15.90
CA PHE A 124 -2.57 1.68 -14.69
C PHE A 124 -3.15 0.29 -15.02
N GLN A 125 -4.07 0.20 -15.98
CA GLN A 125 -4.62 -1.09 -16.42
C GLN A 125 -3.53 -2.03 -16.98
N GLN A 126 -2.55 -1.50 -17.71
CA GLN A 126 -1.41 -2.29 -18.18
C GLN A 126 -0.58 -2.84 -17.01
N VAL A 127 -0.33 -2.06 -15.98
CA VAL A 127 0.37 -2.52 -14.77
C VAL A 127 -0.43 -3.60 -14.05
N ILE A 128 -1.76 -3.43 -13.91
CA ILE A 128 -2.63 -4.42 -13.28
C ILE A 128 -2.63 -5.75 -14.07
N GLU A 129 -2.71 -5.70 -15.39
CA GLU A 129 -2.68 -6.91 -16.23
C GLU A 129 -1.30 -7.59 -16.15
N TRP A 130 -0.23 -6.82 -16.29
CA TRP A 130 1.14 -7.28 -16.15
C TRP A 130 1.40 -7.95 -14.80
N SER A 131 0.86 -7.39 -13.72
CA SER A 131 1.09 -7.92 -12.37
C SER A 131 0.58 -9.35 -12.18
N LYS A 132 -0.40 -9.81 -12.97
CA LYS A 132 -0.91 -11.19 -12.90
C LYS A 132 0.16 -12.24 -13.17
N SER A 133 1.13 -11.93 -14.03
CA SER A 133 2.17 -12.87 -14.47
C SER A 133 3.59 -12.49 -14.02
N HIS A 134 3.81 -11.29 -13.50
CA HIS A 134 5.14 -10.79 -13.14
C HIS A 134 5.27 -10.43 -11.65
N VAL A 135 4.18 -10.53 -10.87
CA VAL A 135 4.18 -10.24 -9.44
C VAL A 135 3.52 -11.38 -8.70
N PHE A 136 4.13 -11.82 -7.60
CA PHE A 136 3.56 -12.92 -6.83
C PHE A 136 2.37 -12.45 -5.99
N SER A 137 2.52 -11.42 -5.15
CA SER A 137 1.41 -10.86 -4.36
C SER A 137 1.31 -9.34 -4.53
N THR A 138 0.10 -8.82 -4.71
CA THR A 138 -0.17 -7.38 -4.84
C THR A 138 -1.02 -6.88 -3.67
N LEU A 139 -0.51 -5.88 -2.95
CA LEU A 139 -1.22 -5.13 -1.92
C LEU A 139 -1.71 -3.81 -2.49
N HIS A 140 -3.02 -3.66 -2.58
CA HIS A 140 -3.68 -2.44 -3.04
C HIS A 140 -4.19 -1.62 -1.85
N ILE A 141 -3.95 -0.30 -1.83
CA ILE A 141 -4.32 0.57 -0.71
C ILE A 141 -5.29 1.67 -1.18
N CYS A 142 -6.39 1.85 -0.46
CA CYS A 142 -7.40 2.91 -0.62
C CYS A 142 -7.91 3.04 -2.06
N TRP A 143 -7.64 4.14 -2.76
CA TRP A 143 -8.02 4.30 -4.18
C TRP A 143 -7.38 3.21 -5.06
N GLY A 144 -6.14 2.82 -4.77
CA GLY A 144 -5.49 1.70 -5.46
C GLY A 144 -6.26 0.39 -5.31
N ALA A 145 -6.90 0.16 -4.15
CA ALA A 145 -7.78 -0.99 -3.93
C ALA A 145 -9.05 -0.90 -4.79
N GLN A 146 -9.71 0.25 -4.82
CA GLN A 146 -10.90 0.46 -5.66
C GLN A 146 -10.57 0.33 -7.16
N ALA A 147 -9.48 0.96 -7.60
CA ALA A 147 -9.03 0.92 -8.99
C ALA A 147 -8.61 -0.49 -9.44
N GLY A 148 -7.93 -1.24 -8.54
CA GLY A 148 -7.57 -2.64 -8.79
C GLY A 148 -8.80 -3.54 -8.93
N LEU A 149 -9.80 -3.38 -8.06
CA LEU A 149 -11.07 -4.12 -8.14
C LEU A 149 -11.83 -3.80 -9.42
N TYR A 150 -11.87 -2.54 -9.82
CA TYR A 150 -12.51 -2.17 -11.07
C TYR A 150 -11.79 -2.76 -12.29
N ALA A 151 -10.46 -2.61 -12.34
CA ALA A 151 -9.67 -3.13 -13.46
C ALA A 151 -9.70 -4.66 -13.60
N ARG A 152 -9.81 -5.40 -12.47
CA ARG A 152 -9.80 -6.88 -12.49
C ARG A 152 -11.17 -7.50 -12.58
N TYR A 153 -12.15 -6.93 -11.90
CA TYR A 153 -13.47 -7.54 -11.67
C TYR A 153 -14.63 -6.70 -12.15
N GLY A 154 -14.39 -5.44 -12.58
CA GLY A 154 -15.45 -4.51 -12.94
C GLY A 154 -16.28 -4.01 -11.75
N VAL A 155 -15.77 -4.16 -10.53
CA VAL A 155 -16.41 -3.65 -9.31
C VAL A 155 -16.21 -2.14 -9.23
N ASP A 156 -17.28 -1.36 -9.29
CA ASP A 156 -17.20 0.10 -9.31
C ASP A 156 -17.11 0.70 -7.87
N LYS A 157 -16.79 1.96 -7.80
CA LYS A 157 -16.82 2.74 -6.57
C LYS A 157 -18.08 3.61 -6.50
N HIS A 158 -18.61 3.77 -5.31
CA HIS A 158 -19.82 4.56 -5.04
C HIS A 158 -19.50 5.78 -4.19
N GLN A 159 -20.08 6.92 -4.55
CA GLN A 159 -19.87 8.16 -3.81
C GLN A 159 -20.57 8.10 -2.44
N MET A 160 -19.82 8.33 -1.38
CA MET A 160 -20.35 8.46 -0.02
C MET A 160 -21.05 9.80 0.18
N THR A 161 -22.00 9.86 1.09
CA THR A 161 -22.74 11.10 1.44
C THR A 161 -21.83 12.16 2.07
N ARG A 162 -20.77 11.73 2.76
CA ARG A 162 -19.72 12.58 3.33
C ARG A 162 -18.37 11.86 3.27
N LYS A 163 -17.28 12.63 3.34
CA LYS A 163 -15.93 12.07 3.47
C LYS A 163 -15.84 11.22 4.73
N LEU A 164 -15.42 9.97 4.62
CA LEU A 164 -15.01 9.17 5.76
C LEU A 164 -13.59 9.61 6.15
N SER A 165 -13.43 10.26 7.30
CA SER A 165 -12.14 10.74 7.79
C SER A 165 -12.06 10.52 9.30
N GLY A 166 -11.12 9.69 9.73
CA GLY A 166 -10.97 9.35 11.14
C GLY A 166 -10.22 8.04 11.35
N VAL A 167 -10.26 7.54 12.58
CA VAL A 167 -9.69 6.26 12.99
C VAL A 167 -10.82 5.40 13.54
N TYR A 168 -11.00 4.22 12.91
CA TYR A 168 -12.17 3.39 13.18
C TYR A 168 -11.76 1.97 13.57
N SER A 169 -12.58 1.35 14.45
CA SER A 169 -12.45 -0.06 14.79
C SER A 169 -12.82 -0.93 13.60
N GLN A 170 -12.04 -1.98 13.40
CA GLN A 170 -12.20 -2.97 12.35
C GLN A 170 -12.15 -4.36 12.98
N SER A 171 -12.97 -5.29 12.50
CA SER A 171 -12.84 -6.70 12.85
C SER A 171 -11.64 -7.33 12.15
N SER A 172 -11.06 -8.36 12.73
CA SER A 172 -10.02 -9.19 12.10
C SER A 172 -10.49 -10.63 11.94
N ASP A 173 -10.20 -11.24 10.80
CA ASP A 173 -10.33 -12.69 10.63
C ASP A 173 -9.04 -13.37 11.12
N SER A 174 -8.99 -13.73 12.40
CA SER A 174 -7.84 -14.37 13.03
C SER A 174 -7.50 -15.77 12.44
N SER A 175 -8.37 -16.35 11.63
CA SER A 175 -8.10 -17.61 10.91
C SER A 175 -7.22 -17.40 9.69
N ASN A 176 -7.16 -16.18 9.14
CA ASN A 176 -6.35 -15.84 7.99
C ASN A 176 -4.95 -15.39 8.40
N LEU A 177 -3.92 -15.87 7.70
CA LEU A 177 -2.51 -15.59 7.99
C LEU A 177 -2.17 -14.09 7.95
N LEU A 178 -2.90 -13.30 7.17
CA LEU A 178 -2.73 -11.85 7.10
C LEU A 178 -3.02 -11.16 8.44
N PHE A 179 -3.92 -11.74 9.24
CA PHE A 179 -4.28 -11.25 10.57
C PHE A 179 -3.66 -12.04 11.72
N ARG A 180 -2.64 -12.85 11.45
CA ARG A 180 -1.94 -13.58 12.50
C ARG A 180 -1.34 -12.64 13.54
N GLY A 181 -1.72 -12.83 14.80
CA GLY A 181 -1.27 -12.03 15.94
C GLY A 181 -2.07 -10.76 16.19
N PHE A 182 -3.12 -10.52 15.40
CA PHE A 182 -4.08 -9.47 15.69
C PHE A 182 -5.00 -9.85 16.85
N ASP A 183 -5.49 -8.83 17.54
CA ASP A 183 -6.67 -8.94 18.40
C ASP A 183 -7.94 -9.07 17.55
N ASP A 184 -9.08 -9.43 18.15
CA ASP A 184 -10.37 -9.58 17.45
C ASP A 184 -10.79 -8.27 16.74
N GLU A 185 -10.36 -7.13 17.30
CA GLU A 185 -10.56 -5.80 16.74
C GLU A 185 -9.25 -5.02 16.70
N PHE A 186 -9.09 -4.20 15.68
CA PHE A 186 -7.97 -3.28 15.54
C PHE A 186 -8.44 -1.93 14.99
N TYR A 187 -7.61 -0.90 15.11
CA TYR A 187 -7.91 0.42 14.58
C TYR A 187 -7.18 0.68 13.28
N ALA A 188 -7.87 1.34 12.33
CA ALA A 188 -7.29 1.79 11.07
C ALA A 188 -7.72 3.21 10.72
N PRO A 189 -6.81 4.06 10.22
CA PRO A 189 -7.16 5.35 9.64
C PRO A 189 -7.89 5.17 8.31
N HIS A 190 -8.90 6.00 8.07
CA HIS A 190 -9.58 6.13 6.79
C HIS A 190 -9.64 7.59 6.36
N SER A 191 -9.49 7.83 5.04
CA SER A 191 -9.61 9.14 4.43
C SER A 191 -10.08 8.99 2.99
N ARG A 192 -11.40 8.86 2.76
CA ARG A 192 -11.96 8.60 1.43
C ARG A 192 -13.35 9.18 1.24
N HIS A 193 -13.71 9.47 -0.01
CA HIS A 193 -15.04 9.96 -0.42
C HIS A 193 -15.89 8.88 -1.10
N THR A 194 -15.29 7.73 -1.38
CA THR A 194 -15.93 6.63 -2.11
C THR A 194 -15.80 5.31 -1.35
N GLU A 195 -16.70 4.39 -1.64
CA GLU A 195 -16.73 3.04 -1.09
C GLU A 195 -17.03 2.01 -2.18
N VAL A 196 -16.80 0.75 -1.87
CA VAL A 196 -17.19 -0.41 -2.66
C VAL A 196 -18.27 -1.16 -1.91
N LEU A 197 -19.31 -1.61 -2.61
CA LEU A 197 -20.44 -2.29 -1.99
C LEU A 197 -20.13 -3.78 -1.75
N LYS A 198 -20.50 -4.27 -0.56
CA LYS A 198 -20.29 -5.68 -0.18
C LYS A 198 -20.98 -6.64 -1.14
N GLU A 199 -22.16 -6.30 -1.60
CA GLU A 199 -22.96 -7.08 -2.53
C GLU A 199 -22.26 -7.26 -3.88
N GLU A 200 -21.56 -6.23 -4.35
CA GLU A 200 -20.79 -6.32 -5.60
C GLU A 200 -19.58 -7.24 -5.45
N ILE A 201 -18.87 -7.16 -4.33
CA ILE A 201 -17.76 -8.10 -4.03
C ILE A 201 -18.26 -9.54 -4.03
N ILE A 202 -19.36 -9.84 -3.35
CA ILE A 202 -19.94 -11.20 -3.28
C ILE A 202 -20.38 -11.70 -4.66
N ASN A 203 -20.93 -10.83 -5.50
CA ASN A 203 -21.52 -11.21 -6.78
C ASN A 203 -20.51 -11.26 -7.93
N LEU A 204 -19.48 -10.43 -7.91
CA LEU A 204 -18.58 -10.22 -9.04
C LEU A 204 -17.18 -10.82 -8.83
N THR A 205 -16.85 -11.23 -7.60
CA THR A 205 -15.50 -11.72 -7.26
C THR A 205 -15.54 -13.02 -6.48
N ASN A 206 -14.37 -13.67 -6.36
CA ASN A 206 -14.14 -14.79 -5.44
C ASN A 206 -13.28 -14.37 -4.24
N LEU A 207 -13.23 -13.06 -3.94
CA LEU A 207 -12.46 -12.53 -2.83
C LEU A 207 -13.14 -12.82 -1.50
N GLU A 208 -12.33 -13.09 -0.49
CA GLU A 208 -12.77 -13.25 0.90
C GLU A 208 -12.78 -11.88 1.60
N ILE A 209 -13.80 -11.64 2.42
CA ILE A 209 -13.90 -10.44 3.26
C ILE A 209 -13.21 -10.77 4.58
N LEU A 210 -12.01 -10.25 4.79
CA LEU A 210 -11.18 -10.56 5.96
C LEU A 210 -11.33 -9.54 7.09
N SER A 211 -11.80 -8.34 6.78
CA SER A 211 -12.00 -7.28 7.76
C SER A 211 -13.16 -6.37 7.35
N PHE A 212 -13.91 -5.96 8.35
CA PHE A 212 -15.10 -5.10 8.21
C PHE A 212 -15.22 -4.18 9.43
N GLY A 213 -15.64 -2.94 9.23
CA GLY A 213 -15.97 -2.01 10.30
C GLY A 213 -17.44 -1.55 10.20
N GLU A 214 -18.11 -1.36 11.33
CA GLU A 214 -19.51 -0.90 11.33
C GLU A 214 -19.68 0.47 10.66
N ASP A 215 -18.73 1.38 10.91
CA ASP A 215 -18.75 2.73 10.35
C ASP A 215 -18.10 2.82 8.96
N THR A 216 -17.22 1.89 8.63
CA THR A 216 -16.38 1.97 7.40
C THR A 216 -16.81 1.02 6.30
N GLY A 217 -17.64 0.02 6.61
CA GLY A 217 -17.94 -1.06 5.68
C GLY A 217 -16.74 -1.97 5.46
N LEU A 218 -16.49 -2.35 4.20
CA LEU A 218 -15.35 -3.21 3.83
C LEU A 218 -14.01 -2.54 4.21
N SER A 219 -13.14 -3.30 4.85
CA SER A 219 -11.82 -2.84 5.28
C SER A 219 -10.68 -3.58 4.59
N VAL A 220 -10.68 -4.92 4.62
CA VAL A 220 -9.69 -5.73 3.92
C VAL A 220 -10.36 -6.89 3.20
N LEU A 221 -10.02 -7.06 1.92
CA LEU A 221 -10.37 -8.21 1.08
C LEU A 221 -9.09 -8.89 0.62
N ALA A 222 -9.16 -10.18 0.35
CA ALA A 222 -8.06 -10.88 -0.31
C ALA A 222 -8.54 -12.07 -1.15
N SER A 223 -7.74 -12.46 -2.14
CA SER A 223 -7.85 -13.77 -2.74
C SER A 223 -7.41 -14.84 -1.72
N ARG A 224 -7.95 -16.06 -1.86
CA ARG A 224 -7.67 -17.15 -0.92
C ARG A 224 -6.18 -17.51 -0.82
N ASP A 225 -5.44 -17.32 -1.90
CA ASP A 225 -4.01 -17.54 -2.02
C ASP A 225 -3.16 -16.30 -1.67
N LEU A 226 -3.78 -15.22 -1.19
CA LEU A 226 -3.16 -13.93 -0.87
C LEU A 226 -2.38 -13.28 -2.02
N ARG A 227 -2.60 -13.71 -3.26
CA ARG A 227 -1.99 -13.04 -4.43
C ARG A 227 -2.55 -11.65 -4.68
N GLU A 228 -3.76 -11.40 -4.21
CA GLU A 228 -4.42 -10.10 -4.27
C GLU A 228 -4.92 -9.72 -2.87
N VAL A 229 -4.47 -8.59 -2.37
CA VAL A 229 -4.88 -8.02 -1.09
C VAL A 229 -5.35 -6.59 -1.31
N TYR A 230 -6.53 -6.23 -0.83
CA TYR A 230 -7.15 -4.92 -0.97
C TYR A 230 -7.45 -4.34 0.40
N SER A 231 -6.77 -3.26 0.77
CA SER A 231 -6.98 -2.52 2.02
C SER A 231 -7.61 -1.16 1.71
N PHE A 232 -8.80 -0.88 2.23
CA PHE A 232 -9.47 0.42 2.04
C PHE A 232 -9.06 1.45 3.08
N GLY A 233 -8.48 1.01 4.20
CA GLY A 233 -7.86 1.86 5.21
C GLY A 233 -6.40 2.17 4.91
N HIS A 234 -5.86 3.14 5.64
CA HIS A 234 -4.49 3.63 5.51
C HIS A 234 -3.62 3.20 6.69
N MET A 235 -3.24 1.92 6.73
CA MET A 235 -2.36 1.39 7.77
C MET A 235 -0.97 2.05 7.75
N GLU A 236 -0.56 2.60 6.60
CA GLU A 236 0.73 3.27 6.43
C GLU A 236 0.81 4.68 7.02
N TYR A 237 -0.32 5.29 7.38
CA TYR A 237 -0.37 6.68 7.81
C TYR A 237 0.43 6.96 9.08
N ASP A 238 1.13 8.10 9.07
CA ASP A 238 1.74 8.70 10.26
C ASP A 238 0.69 9.26 11.21
N ARG A 239 1.07 9.43 12.48
CA ARG A 239 0.21 10.01 13.53
C ARG A 239 -0.50 11.29 13.10
N ASP A 240 0.18 12.15 12.34
CA ASP A 240 -0.28 13.49 12.01
C ASP A 240 -0.85 13.63 10.57
N THR A 241 -0.95 12.52 9.81
CA THR A 241 -1.38 12.56 8.40
C THR A 241 -2.80 13.10 8.27
N LEU A 242 -3.78 12.57 9.03
CA LEU A 242 -5.15 13.07 8.99
C LEU A 242 -5.27 14.52 9.49
N SER A 243 -4.44 14.92 10.45
CA SER A 243 -4.37 16.31 10.92
C SER A 243 -3.90 17.24 9.80
N LYS A 244 -2.83 16.86 9.08
CA LYS A 244 -2.32 17.62 7.94
C LYS A 244 -3.35 17.72 6.82
N GLU A 245 -4.08 16.64 6.54
CA GLU A 245 -5.18 16.65 5.57
C GLU A 245 -6.32 17.60 6.00
N TYR A 246 -6.74 17.52 7.27
CA TYR A 246 -7.79 18.38 7.82
C TYR A 246 -7.44 19.87 7.69
N PHE A 247 -6.25 20.26 8.15
CA PHE A 247 -5.82 21.68 8.09
C PHE A 247 -5.57 22.15 6.66
N ARG A 248 -5.08 21.29 5.77
CA ARG A 248 -4.96 21.59 4.34
C ARG A 248 -6.34 21.90 3.74
N ASP A 249 -7.34 21.06 4.00
CA ASP A 249 -8.67 21.20 3.45
C ASP A 249 -9.42 22.38 4.07
N LEU A 250 -9.22 22.64 5.37
CA LEU A 250 -9.72 23.83 6.05
C LEU A 250 -9.15 25.12 5.43
N LYS A 251 -7.82 25.15 5.20
CA LYS A 251 -7.15 26.29 4.55
C LYS A 251 -7.62 26.50 3.11
N ALA A 252 -8.01 25.43 2.42
CA ALA A 252 -8.56 25.48 1.07
C ALA A 252 -10.06 25.88 1.04
N GLY A 253 -10.69 26.16 2.19
CA GLY A 253 -12.09 26.56 2.28
C GLY A 253 -13.10 25.42 2.03
N LYS A 254 -12.70 24.17 2.14
CA LYS A 254 -13.56 23.00 1.90
C LYS A 254 -14.48 22.65 3.05
N ASN A 255 -14.34 23.34 4.20
CA ASN A 255 -15.10 23.10 5.43
C ASN A 255 -15.15 21.62 5.85
N PRO A 256 -13.99 20.94 6.05
CA PRO A 256 -13.95 19.53 6.44
C PRO A 256 -14.50 19.37 7.86
N HIS A 257 -15.14 18.23 8.14
CA HIS A 257 -15.41 17.87 9.53
C HIS A 257 -14.11 17.40 10.22
N ILE A 258 -14.09 17.50 11.55
CA ILE A 258 -12.96 17.00 12.35
C ILE A 258 -12.86 15.48 12.14
N PRO A 259 -11.64 14.92 11.90
CA PRO A 259 -11.46 13.48 11.78
C PRO A 259 -11.96 12.74 13.04
N GLU A 260 -12.85 11.78 12.83
CA GLU A 260 -13.52 11.06 13.90
C GLU A 260 -12.54 10.16 14.69
N ASN A 261 -12.71 10.06 16.00
CA ASN A 261 -11.91 9.23 16.91
C ASN A 261 -10.39 9.49 16.83
N TYR A 262 -9.99 10.69 16.44
CA TYR A 262 -8.60 11.02 16.15
C TYR A 262 -8.00 12.03 17.11
N PHE A 263 -8.66 13.17 17.33
CA PHE A 263 -8.23 14.14 18.33
C PHE A 263 -8.89 13.85 19.68
N LYS A 264 -8.13 14.02 20.76
CA LYS A 264 -8.68 13.85 22.11
C LYS A 264 -9.80 14.88 22.37
N ASN A 265 -11.01 14.45 22.69
CA ASN A 265 -12.20 15.28 22.90
C ASN A 265 -12.52 16.20 21.69
N ASP A 266 -12.19 15.78 20.48
CA ASP A 266 -12.33 16.55 19.23
C ASP A 266 -11.62 17.90 19.23
N ASP A 267 -10.65 18.08 20.13
CA ASP A 267 -9.83 19.29 20.19
C ASP A 267 -8.65 19.18 19.21
N VAL A 268 -8.74 19.90 18.09
CA VAL A 268 -7.76 19.90 16.99
C VAL A 268 -6.37 20.43 17.41
N HIS A 269 -6.24 21.02 18.59
CA HIS A 269 -4.99 21.49 19.15
C HIS A 269 -4.25 20.42 19.97
N THR A 270 -4.88 19.29 20.22
CA THR A 270 -4.25 18.16 20.92
C THR A 270 -3.43 17.29 19.96
N THR A 271 -2.41 16.63 20.49
CA THR A 271 -1.67 15.61 19.72
C THR A 271 -2.57 14.41 19.52
N PRO A 272 -2.79 13.95 18.26
CA PRO A 272 -3.61 12.78 17.99
C PRO A 272 -3.08 11.51 18.64
N ALA A 273 -3.97 10.62 19.06
CA ALA A 273 -3.56 9.29 19.52
C ALA A 273 -3.08 8.44 18.33
N LEU A 274 -2.01 7.67 18.54
CA LEU A 274 -1.54 6.67 17.57
C LEU A 274 -1.95 5.29 18.09
N CYS A 275 -3.07 4.78 17.60
CA CYS A 275 -3.64 3.51 18.07
C CYS A 275 -3.66 2.39 17.01
N TRP A 276 -3.09 2.63 15.81
CA TRP A 276 -3.02 1.65 14.72
C TRP A 276 -1.61 1.14 14.42
N SER A 277 -0.58 1.69 15.03
CA SER A 277 0.83 1.40 14.68
C SER A 277 1.21 -0.06 14.84
N SER A 278 0.74 -0.73 15.90
CA SER A 278 1.03 -2.16 16.11
C SER A 278 0.30 -3.05 15.10
N ALA A 279 -0.97 -2.76 14.82
CA ALA A 279 -1.75 -3.44 13.80
C ALA A 279 -1.14 -3.25 12.40
N ALA A 280 -0.74 -2.02 12.07
CA ALA A 280 -0.04 -1.72 10.83
C ALA A 280 1.27 -2.51 10.67
N ALA A 281 2.10 -2.54 11.72
CA ALA A 281 3.34 -3.30 11.72
C ALA A 281 3.10 -4.80 11.50
N LEU A 282 2.09 -5.38 12.15
CA LEU A 282 1.70 -6.77 11.95
C LEU A 282 1.17 -7.01 10.52
N PHE A 283 0.30 -6.14 10.02
CA PHE A 283 -0.30 -6.28 8.69
C PHE A 283 0.76 -6.36 7.60
N PHE A 284 1.67 -5.37 7.54
CA PHE A 284 2.75 -5.35 6.56
C PHE A 284 3.74 -6.51 6.76
N SER A 285 4.08 -6.84 8.01
CA SER A 285 4.97 -7.97 8.31
C SER A 285 4.33 -9.31 7.91
N ASN A 286 3.04 -9.51 8.17
CA ASN A 286 2.30 -10.70 7.76
C ASN A 286 2.18 -10.80 6.24
N TRP A 287 1.88 -9.70 5.55
CA TRP A 287 1.86 -9.68 4.10
C TRP A 287 3.21 -10.08 3.50
N VAL A 288 4.30 -9.46 3.97
CA VAL A 288 5.66 -9.81 3.50
C VAL A 288 5.99 -11.27 3.79
N ASN A 289 5.64 -11.78 4.98
CA ASN A 289 6.00 -13.13 5.39
C ASN A 289 5.14 -14.21 4.76
N TYR A 290 3.82 -14.05 4.77
CA TYR A 290 2.88 -15.11 4.39
C TYR A 290 2.35 -14.99 2.96
N ALA A 291 2.18 -13.77 2.44
CA ALA A 291 1.69 -13.58 1.09
C ALA A 291 2.83 -13.45 0.06
N VAL A 292 4.04 -13.04 0.48
CA VAL A 292 5.18 -12.83 -0.41
C VAL A 292 6.23 -13.92 -0.20
N TYR A 293 6.85 -14.01 0.97
CA TYR A 293 8.03 -14.84 1.18
C TYR A 293 7.74 -16.34 1.15
N GLN A 294 6.72 -16.80 1.91
CA GLN A 294 6.49 -18.25 2.07
C GLN A 294 5.86 -18.88 0.83
N GLU A 295 5.14 -18.10 0.06
CA GLU A 295 4.43 -18.58 -1.13
C GLU A 295 5.25 -18.41 -2.41
N THR A 296 6.26 -17.51 -2.43
CA THR A 296 7.11 -17.36 -3.62
C THR A 296 8.08 -18.53 -3.73
N PRO A 297 8.01 -19.36 -4.77
CA PRO A 297 8.91 -20.47 -4.96
C PRO A 297 10.36 -20.03 -5.15
N PHE A 298 11.27 -20.83 -4.63
CA PHE A 298 12.70 -20.62 -4.76
C PHE A 298 13.37 -21.91 -5.21
N ASP A 299 14.06 -21.88 -6.36
CA ASP A 299 14.88 -22.98 -6.86
C ASP A 299 16.35 -22.73 -6.51
N TRP A 300 16.90 -23.52 -5.59
CA TRP A 300 18.30 -23.47 -5.18
C TRP A 300 19.26 -23.92 -6.29
N GLU A 301 18.82 -24.77 -7.20
CA GLU A 301 19.65 -25.35 -8.27
C GLU A 301 19.80 -24.38 -9.44
N SER A 302 18.87 -23.42 -9.58
CA SER A 302 18.84 -22.46 -10.68
C SER A 302 18.38 -21.08 -10.21
N PRO A 303 19.14 -20.39 -9.35
CA PRO A 303 18.74 -19.09 -8.82
C PRO A 303 18.58 -17.99 -9.89
N GLU A 304 19.19 -18.18 -11.05
CA GLU A 304 19.07 -17.27 -12.21
C GLU A 304 17.83 -17.59 -13.08
N ASN A 305 17.20 -18.77 -12.91
CA ASN A 305 16.05 -19.24 -13.68
C ASN A 305 14.72 -19.18 -12.91
N ASP A 306 14.62 -18.41 -11.85
CA ASP A 306 13.38 -18.17 -11.08
C ASP A 306 12.22 -17.63 -11.94
N VAL A 307 12.51 -17.33 -13.20
CA VAL A 307 11.58 -16.93 -14.27
C VAL A 307 10.64 -18.08 -14.69
N SER A 308 11.02 -19.34 -14.47
CA SER A 308 10.24 -20.49 -14.97
C SER A 308 8.93 -20.73 -14.21
N PHE A 309 8.82 -20.28 -12.98
CA PHE A 309 7.64 -20.48 -12.16
C PHE A 309 6.43 -19.66 -12.63
N PHE A 310 6.64 -18.40 -13.03
CA PHE A 310 5.57 -17.57 -13.57
C PHE A 310 5.04 -18.05 -14.93
N ALA A 311 5.73 -18.98 -15.60
CA ALA A 311 5.28 -19.59 -16.84
C ALA A 311 4.24 -20.72 -16.62
N TYR A 312 4.03 -21.17 -15.38
CA TYR A 312 3.07 -22.23 -15.01
C TYR A 312 1.80 -21.68 -14.33
N LEU A 313 1.65 -20.37 -14.22
CA LEU A 313 0.45 -19.66 -13.73
C LEU A 313 -0.34 -19.07 -14.90
#